data_788b5e6dff39be8494c0b90f56ddbe38
#
_entry.id   788b5e6dff39be8494c0b90f56ddbe38
#
_cell.length_a   1.000
_cell.length_b   1.000
_cell.length_c   1.000
_cell.angle_alpha   90.00
_cell.angle_beta   90.00
_cell.angle_gamma   90.00
#
_symmetry.space_group_name_H-M   'P 1'
#
loop_
_entity.id
_entity.type
_entity.pdbx_description
1 polymer ?
#
loop_
_entity_poly.entity_id
_entity_poly.type
_entity_poly.pdbx_seq_one_letter_code
_entity_poly.pdbx_strand_id
1 'polypeptide(L)'
;MTLGIAPTSPSSAYGYIAIGDELKEKGASNVERFVEKPDAATAAKYVEQGMLWNSGNFLFSPAVMLEELEQNAPAVLAAARDALDNAITDLDFLRLDANAFRAAPKISIDYAVMEKTRRAGVLRASFGWSDVG
;
A
#
# COMPACT_ATOMS: atom_id res chain seq x y z
N MET A 1 3.84 -4.93 -5.87
CA MET A 1 5.10 -4.16 -6.14
C MET A 1 4.89 -2.72 -5.78
N THR A 2 5.82 -2.08 -5.07
CA THR A 2 5.79 -0.64 -4.76
C THR A 2 7.10 0.02 -5.15
N LEU A 3 7.11 1.35 -5.19
CA LEU A 3 8.33 2.14 -5.41
C LEU A 3 8.85 2.65 -4.08
N GLY A 4 10.12 2.38 -3.82
CA GLY A 4 10.82 2.85 -2.62
C GLY A 4 11.75 4.02 -2.94
N ILE A 5 11.60 5.12 -2.22
CA ILE A 5 12.35 6.36 -2.38
C ILE A 5 13.43 6.44 -1.30
N ALA A 6 14.63 6.84 -1.68
CA ALA A 6 15.69 7.09 -0.70
C ALA A 6 15.31 8.29 0.18
N PRO A 7 15.23 8.12 1.52
CA PRO A 7 14.92 9.21 2.42
C PRO A 7 15.98 10.31 2.39
N THR A 8 15.55 11.57 2.39
CA THR A 8 16.42 12.73 2.54
C THR A 8 16.44 13.29 3.96
N SER A 9 15.46 12.87 4.79
CA SER A 9 15.33 13.24 6.21
C SER A 9 14.42 12.24 6.93
N PRO A 10 14.45 12.16 8.27
CA PRO A 10 13.42 11.42 9.00
C PRO A 10 12.07 12.15 8.91
N SER A 11 11.04 11.41 8.50
CA SER A 11 9.67 11.94 8.39
C SER A 11 8.68 10.95 9.00
N SER A 12 7.82 11.44 9.89
CA SER A 12 6.69 10.67 10.42
C SER A 12 5.44 10.71 9.51
N ALA A 13 5.51 11.43 8.39
CA ALA A 13 4.40 11.54 7.45
C ALA A 13 4.34 10.40 6.44
N TYR A 14 5.43 9.64 6.29
CA TYR A 14 5.57 8.59 5.26
C TYR A 14 5.67 7.19 5.85
N GLY A 15 5.31 6.19 5.05
CA GLY A 15 5.61 4.79 5.31
C GLY A 15 7.07 4.46 5.02
N TYR A 16 7.61 3.46 5.71
CA TYR A 16 8.97 2.97 5.57
C TYR A 16 9.00 1.51 5.14
N ILE A 17 9.95 1.17 4.27
CA ILE A 17 10.12 -0.15 3.68
C ILE A 17 11.52 -0.67 4.01
N ALA A 18 11.60 -1.74 4.80
CA ALA A 18 12.81 -2.53 4.93
C ALA A 18 12.92 -3.48 3.72
N ILE A 19 14.09 -3.48 3.09
CA ILE A 19 14.36 -4.27 1.89
C ILE A 19 14.92 -5.62 2.33
N GLY A 20 14.30 -6.68 1.83
CA GLY A 20 14.77 -8.06 1.97
C GLY A 20 15.59 -8.53 0.77
N ASP A 21 15.53 -9.83 0.51
CA ASP A 21 16.29 -10.47 -0.56
C ASP A 21 15.92 -9.95 -1.95
N GLU A 22 16.91 -9.97 -2.85
CA GLU A 22 16.70 -9.63 -4.26
C GLU A 22 15.79 -10.66 -4.94
N LEU A 23 14.84 -10.18 -5.72
CA LEU A 23 13.95 -11.01 -6.54
C LEU A 23 14.64 -11.39 -7.86
N LYS A 24 14.07 -12.36 -8.58
CA LYS A 24 14.54 -12.74 -9.91
C LYS A 24 14.48 -11.59 -10.91
N GLU A 25 13.53 -10.71 -10.75
CA GLU A 25 13.36 -9.48 -11.53
C GLU A 25 14.43 -8.47 -11.11
N LYS A 26 15.36 -8.21 -12.02
CA LYS A 26 16.53 -7.34 -11.76
C LYS A 26 16.13 -5.98 -11.18
N GLY A 27 16.72 -5.65 -10.05
CA GLY A 27 16.50 -4.39 -9.34
C GLY A 27 15.28 -4.39 -8.41
N ALA A 28 14.54 -5.49 -8.33
CA ALA A 28 13.44 -5.68 -7.39
C ALA A 28 13.91 -6.50 -6.18
N SER A 29 13.38 -6.20 -5.01
CA SER A 29 13.60 -6.94 -3.77
C SER A 29 12.29 -7.26 -3.07
N ASN A 30 12.29 -8.26 -2.22
CA ASN A 30 11.19 -8.49 -1.30
C ASN A 30 11.09 -7.32 -0.31
N VAL A 31 9.87 -7.03 0.12
CA VAL A 31 9.64 -6.20 1.29
C VAL A 31 9.74 -7.07 2.54
N GLU A 32 10.77 -6.86 3.34
CA GLU A 32 10.94 -7.57 4.60
C GLU A 32 9.99 -7.04 5.66
N ARG A 33 9.83 -5.72 5.72
CA ARG A 33 8.91 -5.04 6.64
C ARG A 33 8.41 -3.74 6.03
N PHE A 34 7.13 -3.48 6.25
CA PHE A 34 6.46 -2.23 5.92
C PHE A 34 5.90 -1.60 7.20
N VAL A 35 6.14 -0.32 7.43
CA VAL A 35 5.64 0.41 8.60
C VAL A 35 5.10 1.76 8.16
N GLU A 36 3.82 1.98 8.35
CA GLU A 36 3.17 3.25 7.99
C GLU A 36 3.30 4.27 9.11
N LYS A 37 3.76 5.47 8.79
CA LYS A 37 3.80 6.64 9.66
C LYS A 37 4.34 6.39 11.08
N PRO A 38 5.60 5.96 11.23
CA PRO A 38 6.22 5.77 12.54
C PRO A 38 6.35 7.10 13.29
N ASP A 39 6.59 7.05 14.59
CA ASP A 39 6.99 8.23 15.34
C ASP A 39 8.36 8.78 14.87
N ALA A 40 8.67 10.03 15.23
CA ALA A 40 9.88 10.71 14.75
C ALA A 40 11.19 10.01 15.16
N ALA A 41 11.24 9.43 16.37
CA ALA A 41 12.42 8.72 16.86
C ALA A 41 12.64 7.41 16.09
N THR A 42 11.56 6.70 15.79
CA THR A 42 11.55 5.48 14.98
C THR A 42 11.90 5.79 13.53
N ALA A 43 11.35 6.88 12.96
CA ALA A 43 11.68 7.34 11.61
C ALA A 43 13.18 7.62 11.44
N ALA A 44 13.82 8.27 12.43
CA ALA A 44 15.26 8.52 12.42
C ALA A 44 16.07 7.21 12.35
N LYS A 45 15.71 6.21 13.18
CA LYS A 45 16.35 4.88 13.16
C LYS A 45 16.18 4.19 11.81
N TYR A 46 15.01 4.31 11.18
CA TYR A 46 14.76 3.68 9.88
C TYR A 46 15.60 4.30 8.76
N VAL A 47 15.83 5.62 8.81
CA VAL A 47 16.75 6.28 7.88
C VAL A 47 18.19 5.79 8.08
N GLU A 48 18.66 5.68 9.32
CA GLU A 48 19.99 5.13 9.66
C GLU A 48 20.15 3.66 9.20
N GLN A 49 19.07 2.87 9.25
CA GLN A 49 19.01 1.49 8.78
C GLN A 49 18.94 1.35 7.26
N GLY A 50 18.86 2.45 6.52
CA GLY A 50 18.76 2.44 5.05
C GLY A 50 17.40 2.01 4.51
N MET A 51 16.33 2.08 5.31
CA MET A 51 14.97 1.84 4.84
C MET A 51 14.57 2.91 3.82
N LEU A 52 13.68 2.55 2.91
CA LEU A 52 13.14 3.46 1.90
C LEU A 52 11.80 4.04 2.37
N TRP A 53 11.48 5.26 1.91
CA TRP A 53 10.11 5.75 1.99
C TRP A 53 9.21 5.00 1.01
N ASN A 54 7.98 4.71 1.43
CA ASN A 54 6.91 4.29 0.54
C ASN A 54 6.43 5.48 -0.30
N SER A 55 6.47 5.35 -1.61
CA SER A 55 5.97 6.40 -2.52
C SER A 55 4.44 6.46 -2.60
N GLY A 56 3.74 5.48 -2.05
CA GLY A 56 2.29 5.33 -2.20
C GLY A 56 1.84 4.81 -3.57
N ASN A 57 2.77 4.46 -4.45
CA ASN A 57 2.46 3.91 -5.76
C ASN A 57 2.55 2.39 -5.73
N PHE A 58 1.44 1.72 -6.02
CA PHE A 58 1.34 0.27 -6.00
C PHE A 58 0.99 -0.28 -7.38
N LEU A 59 1.74 -1.28 -7.83
CA LEU A 59 1.47 -2.05 -9.05
C LEU A 59 1.14 -3.50 -8.65
N PHE A 60 -0.01 -3.99 -9.05
CA PHE A 60 -0.49 -5.34 -8.73
C PHE A 60 -1.43 -5.86 -9.81
N SER A 61 -1.57 -7.19 -9.90
CA SER A 61 -2.68 -7.76 -10.66
C SER A 61 -3.96 -7.72 -9.82
N PRO A 62 -5.14 -7.48 -10.43
CA PRO A 62 -6.40 -7.47 -9.69
C PRO A 62 -6.65 -8.76 -8.90
N ALA A 63 -6.33 -9.93 -9.46
CA ALA A 63 -6.48 -11.22 -8.79
C ALA A 63 -5.68 -11.28 -7.48
N VAL A 64 -4.39 -10.91 -7.52
CA VAL A 64 -3.53 -10.89 -6.33
C VAL A 64 -4.06 -9.92 -5.28
N MET A 65 -4.53 -8.73 -5.68
CA MET A 65 -5.08 -7.78 -4.72
C MET A 65 -6.36 -8.29 -4.05
N LEU A 66 -7.23 -8.97 -4.80
CA LEU A 66 -8.44 -9.58 -4.22
C LEU A 66 -8.10 -10.69 -3.23
N GLU A 67 -7.12 -11.56 -3.53
CA GLU A 67 -6.62 -12.56 -2.61
C GLU A 67 -6.05 -11.95 -1.33
N GLU A 68 -5.24 -10.91 -1.46
CA GLU A 68 -4.64 -10.20 -0.31
C GLU A 68 -5.70 -9.48 0.55
N LEU A 69 -6.71 -8.88 -0.06
CA LEU A 69 -7.84 -8.29 0.66
C LEU A 69 -8.68 -9.36 1.37
N GLU A 70 -8.90 -10.52 0.74
CA GLU A 70 -9.64 -11.62 1.35
C GLU A 70 -8.94 -12.14 2.61
N GLN A 71 -7.61 -12.23 2.58
CA GLN A 71 -6.81 -12.72 3.70
C GLN A 71 -6.61 -11.66 4.81
N ASN A 72 -6.34 -10.42 4.44
CA ASN A 72 -5.87 -9.41 5.38
C ASN A 72 -6.92 -8.36 5.78
N ALA A 73 -7.98 -8.19 4.97
CA ALA A 73 -9.03 -7.20 5.17
C ALA A 73 -10.38 -7.66 4.60
N PRO A 74 -10.91 -8.85 5.02
CA PRO A 74 -12.11 -9.45 4.40
C PRO A 74 -13.35 -8.55 4.52
N ALA A 75 -13.47 -7.77 5.59
CA ALA A 75 -14.60 -6.85 5.75
C ALA A 75 -14.58 -5.70 4.72
N VAL A 76 -13.40 -5.24 4.32
CA VAL A 76 -13.25 -4.22 3.25
C VAL A 76 -13.68 -4.83 1.92
N LEU A 77 -13.20 -6.05 1.62
CA LEU A 77 -13.56 -6.75 0.38
C LEU A 77 -15.06 -7.04 0.30
N ALA A 78 -15.66 -7.50 1.39
CA ALA A 78 -17.10 -7.80 1.45
C ALA A 78 -17.93 -6.53 1.19
N ALA A 79 -17.61 -5.41 1.85
CA ALA A 79 -18.33 -4.15 1.64
C ALA A 79 -18.13 -3.60 0.21
N ALA A 80 -16.94 -3.75 -0.37
CA ALA A 80 -16.69 -3.35 -1.76
C ALA A 80 -17.49 -4.20 -2.76
N ARG A 81 -17.60 -5.52 -2.54
CA ARG A 81 -18.43 -6.41 -3.36
C ARG A 81 -19.91 -6.05 -3.24
N ASP A 82 -20.42 -5.87 -2.02
CA ASP A 82 -21.81 -5.49 -1.79
C ASP A 82 -22.15 -4.14 -2.46
N ALA A 83 -21.26 -3.15 -2.36
CA ALA A 83 -21.41 -1.87 -3.03
C ALA A 83 -21.44 -1.98 -4.57
N LEU A 84 -20.69 -2.91 -5.13
CA LEU A 84 -20.64 -3.18 -6.57
C LEU A 84 -21.87 -3.98 -7.03
N ASP A 85 -22.26 -5.02 -6.29
CA ASP A 85 -23.38 -5.88 -6.63
C ASP A 85 -24.72 -5.12 -6.62
N ASN A 86 -24.84 -4.09 -5.78
CA ASN A 86 -25.99 -3.20 -5.71
C ASN A 86 -25.80 -1.89 -6.50
N ALA A 87 -24.76 -1.81 -7.35
CA ALA A 87 -24.51 -0.63 -8.17
C ALA A 87 -25.56 -0.47 -9.27
N ILE A 88 -25.80 0.78 -9.65
CA ILE A 88 -26.65 1.10 -10.81
C ILE A 88 -25.84 1.75 -11.93
N THR A 89 -26.19 1.47 -13.17
CA THR A 89 -25.66 2.19 -14.32
C THR A 89 -26.48 3.45 -14.56
N ASP A 90 -25.81 4.61 -14.59
CA ASP A 90 -26.39 5.90 -14.85
C ASP A 90 -25.61 6.56 -16.00
N LEU A 91 -26.16 6.48 -17.21
CA LEU A 91 -25.46 6.82 -18.46
C LEU A 91 -24.15 6.01 -18.60
N ASP A 92 -23.01 6.68 -18.66
CA ASP A 92 -21.68 6.06 -18.76
C ASP A 92 -21.00 5.83 -17.38
N PHE A 93 -21.72 6.08 -16.28
CA PHE A 93 -21.19 5.94 -14.92
C PHE A 93 -21.74 4.71 -14.22
N LEU A 94 -20.85 3.98 -13.55
CA LEU A 94 -21.23 2.96 -12.56
C LEU A 94 -21.30 3.62 -11.18
N ARG A 95 -22.50 3.74 -10.62
CA ARG A 95 -22.74 4.33 -9.30
C ARG A 95 -22.87 3.24 -8.26
N LEU A 96 -21.86 3.12 -7.41
CA LEU A 96 -21.84 2.15 -6.32
C LEU A 96 -22.96 2.45 -5.30
N ASP A 97 -23.46 1.41 -4.63
CA ASP A 97 -24.41 1.62 -3.53
C ASP A 97 -23.74 2.39 -2.38
N ALA A 98 -24.31 3.54 -2.06
CA ALA A 98 -23.72 4.44 -1.09
C ALA A 98 -23.79 3.94 0.36
N ASN A 99 -24.74 3.06 0.70
CA ASN A 99 -24.88 2.52 2.05
C ASN A 99 -23.87 1.42 2.27
N ALA A 100 -23.76 0.47 1.34
CA ALA A 100 -22.76 -0.57 1.37
C ALA A 100 -21.33 0.00 1.36
N PHE A 101 -21.07 1.02 0.53
CA PHE A 101 -19.76 1.68 0.49
C PHE A 101 -19.42 2.37 1.82
N ARG A 102 -20.38 3.04 2.46
CA ARG A 102 -20.18 3.68 3.78
C ARG A 102 -20.00 2.68 4.92
N ALA A 103 -20.48 1.46 4.78
CA ALA A 103 -20.32 0.40 5.76
C ALA A 103 -18.89 -0.19 5.75
N ALA A 104 -18.09 0.07 4.71
CA ALA A 104 -16.71 -0.37 4.65
C ALA A 104 -15.87 0.20 5.79
N PRO A 105 -14.99 -0.60 6.43
CA PRO A 105 -14.02 -0.09 7.39
C PRO A 105 -13.15 1.02 6.76
N LYS A 106 -12.99 2.14 7.46
CA LYS A 106 -12.10 3.23 7.03
C LYS A 106 -10.66 2.88 7.37
N ILE A 107 -9.96 2.25 6.44
CA ILE A 107 -8.58 1.82 6.60
C ILE A 107 -7.85 2.05 5.27
N SER A 108 -6.60 2.54 5.29
CA SER A 108 -5.79 2.63 4.09
C SER A 108 -5.29 1.26 3.64
N ILE A 109 -4.90 1.14 2.38
CA ILE A 109 -4.30 -0.08 1.83
C ILE A 109 -2.99 -0.44 2.54
N ASP A 110 -2.27 0.56 3.05
CA ASP A 110 -1.04 0.38 3.78
C ASP A 110 -1.28 -0.45 5.05
N TYR A 111 -2.24 -0.06 5.88
CA TYR A 111 -2.62 -0.81 7.08
C TYR A 111 -3.43 -2.07 6.79
N ALA A 112 -4.26 -2.05 5.74
CA ALA A 112 -5.12 -3.19 5.42
C ALA A 112 -4.32 -4.36 4.86
N VAL A 113 -3.33 -4.08 4.00
CA VAL A 113 -2.60 -5.07 3.21
C VAL A 113 -1.09 -4.94 3.40
N MET A 114 -0.49 -3.76 3.17
CA MET A 114 0.96 -3.65 3.02
C MET A 114 1.76 -4.01 4.28
N GLU A 115 1.25 -3.70 5.46
CA GLU A 115 1.89 -4.09 6.73
C GLU A 115 1.77 -5.60 7.05
N LYS A 116 0.90 -6.33 6.35
CA LYS A 116 0.56 -7.73 6.65
C LYS A 116 1.01 -8.71 5.58
N THR A 117 1.04 -8.27 4.32
CA THR A 117 1.36 -9.14 3.20
C THR A 117 2.81 -9.61 3.22
N ARG A 118 3.03 -10.86 2.80
CA ARG A 118 4.36 -11.42 2.56
C ARG A 118 4.70 -11.48 1.06
N ARG A 119 3.85 -10.91 0.21
CA ARG A 119 3.99 -10.95 -1.26
C ARG A 119 4.41 -9.60 -1.83
N ALA A 120 4.74 -8.64 -0.98
CA ALA A 120 5.17 -7.33 -1.44
C ALA A 120 6.61 -7.36 -1.97
N GLY A 121 6.81 -6.70 -3.11
CA GLY A 121 8.11 -6.40 -3.65
C GLY A 121 8.31 -4.89 -3.76
N VAL A 122 9.55 -4.45 -3.73
CA VAL A 122 9.94 -3.04 -3.86
C VAL A 122 10.97 -2.85 -4.97
N LEU A 123 10.78 -1.79 -5.76
CA LEU A 123 11.78 -1.26 -6.69
C LEU A 123 12.33 0.04 -6.13
N ARG A 124 13.66 0.16 -6.06
CA ARG A 124 14.30 1.45 -5.74
C ARG A 124 14.09 2.43 -6.87
N ALA A 125 13.51 3.58 -6.57
CA ALA A 125 13.35 4.68 -7.51
C ALA A 125 14.51 5.68 -7.37
N SER A 126 15.07 6.12 -8.51
CA SER A 126 16.19 7.06 -8.58
C SER A 126 15.80 8.42 -9.18
N PHE A 127 14.50 8.68 -9.35
CA PHE A 127 13.99 9.96 -9.81
C PHE A 127 13.63 10.89 -8.64
N GLY A 128 13.51 12.18 -8.91
CA GLY A 128 13.01 13.15 -7.92
C GLY A 128 11.56 12.85 -7.56
N TRP A 129 11.30 12.76 -6.26
CA TRP A 129 9.95 12.50 -5.74
C TRP A 129 9.65 13.45 -4.57
N SER A 130 8.42 13.92 -4.54
CA SER A 130 7.86 14.61 -3.38
C SER A 130 6.38 14.24 -3.24
N ASP A 131 5.91 14.15 -2.02
CA ASP A 131 4.48 14.02 -1.75
C ASP A 131 3.79 15.37 -2.02
N VAL A 132 2.61 15.30 -2.63
CA VAL A 132 1.80 16.50 -2.94
C VAL A 132 0.98 16.93 -1.74
N GLY A 133 0.75 16.04 -0.79
CA GLY A 133 0.00 16.02 0.44
C GLY A 133 -0.52 17.25 1.09
#